data_172d168f434479e0058834baf37a5bf5
#
_entry.id   172d168f434479e0058834baf37a5bf5
#
_cell.length_a   1.000
_cell.length_b   1.000
_cell.length_c   1.000
_cell.angle_alpha   90.00
_cell.angle_beta   90.00
_cell.angle_gamma   90.00
#
_symmetry.space_group_name_H-M   'P 1'
#
loop_
_entity.id
_entity.type
_entity.pdbx_description
1 polymer ?
#
loop_
_entity_poly.entity_id
_entity_poly.type
_entity_poly.pdbx_seq_one_letter_code
_entity_poly.pdbx_strand_id
1 'polypeptide(L)' 'MSLSRYSGVYWPADLDMLQRVFDRLCEERRLAKKDKDQREYLAAEVFQVFDDGTTDEADLLRKLSKRRRASLKRRFL' A
#
# COMPACT_ATOMS: atom_id res chain seq x y z
N MET A 1 9.46 5.62 -5.28
CA MET A 1 9.83 5.53 -3.86
C MET A 1 10.12 4.09 -3.49
N SER A 2 11.21 3.88 -2.77
CA SER A 2 11.59 2.54 -2.33
C SER A 2 11.27 2.37 -0.85
N LEU A 3 10.88 1.17 -0.47
CA LEU A 3 10.59 0.84 0.94
C LEU A 3 11.84 0.34 1.67
N SER A 4 12.99 0.40 1.05
CA SER A 4 14.22 -0.13 1.64
C SER A 4 14.61 0.55 2.96
N ARG A 5 14.17 1.77 3.19
CA ARG A 5 14.44 2.45 4.45
C ARG A 5 13.80 1.75 5.66
N TYR A 6 12.90 0.82 5.42
CA TYR A 6 12.26 0.05 6.48
C TYR A 6 12.93 -1.30 6.73
N SER A 7 14.05 -1.56 6.06
CA SER A 7 14.72 -2.87 6.12
C SER A 7 15.16 -3.28 7.52
N GLY A 8 15.34 -2.32 8.43
CA GLY A 8 15.69 -2.65 9.81
C GLY A 8 14.50 -3.09 10.65
N VAL A 9 13.28 -2.93 10.15
CA VAL A 9 12.04 -3.22 10.87
C VAL A 9 11.37 -4.48 10.36
N TYR A 10 11.50 -4.77 9.07
CA TYR A 10 10.83 -5.89 8.42
C TYR A 10 11.83 -6.84 7.79
N TRP A 11 11.42 -8.09 7.64
CA TRP A 11 12.24 -9.09 6.95
C TRP A 11 12.39 -8.73 5.48
N PRO A 12 13.54 -9.05 4.87
CA PRO A 12 13.72 -8.75 3.43
C PRO A 12 12.64 -9.33 2.53
N ALA A 13 12.19 -10.56 2.83
CA ALA A 13 11.14 -11.19 2.04
C ALA A 13 9.83 -10.41 2.15
N ASP A 14 9.51 -9.92 3.35
CA ASP A 14 8.31 -9.15 3.56
C ASP A 14 8.39 -7.81 2.85
N LEU A 15 9.56 -7.16 2.91
CA LEU A 15 9.74 -5.90 2.21
C LEU A 15 9.61 -6.05 0.70
N ASP A 16 10.13 -7.13 0.14
CA ASP A 16 9.98 -7.39 -1.29
C ASP A 16 8.51 -7.50 -1.67
N MET A 17 7.75 -8.23 -0.88
CA MET A 17 6.34 -8.39 -1.11
C MET A 17 5.62 -7.06 -0.97
N LEU A 18 5.91 -6.32 0.09
CA LEU A 18 5.29 -5.01 0.33
C LEU A 18 5.65 -4.03 -0.78
N GLN A 19 6.88 -4.09 -1.29
CA GLN A 19 7.28 -3.24 -2.39
C GLN A 19 6.46 -3.52 -3.64
N ARG A 20 6.22 -4.80 -3.95
CA ARG A 20 5.39 -5.17 -5.09
C ARG A 20 3.96 -4.66 -4.94
N VAL A 21 3.39 -4.81 -3.75
CA VAL A 21 2.05 -4.32 -3.45
C VAL A 21 1.99 -2.80 -3.62
N PHE A 22 2.96 -2.11 -3.05
CA PHE A 22 3.03 -0.66 -3.14
C PHE A 22 3.12 -0.18 -4.58
N ASP A 23 4.02 -0.78 -5.36
CA ASP A 23 4.19 -0.40 -6.76
C ASP A 23 2.92 -0.62 -7.57
N ARG A 24 2.27 -1.74 -7.32
CA ARG A 24 1.03 -2.07 -8.02
C ARG A 24 -0.08 -1.08 -7.69
N LEU A 25 -0.20 -0.71 -6.43
CA LEU A 25 -1.20 0.26 -6.01
C LEU A 25 -0.90 1.65 -6.56
N CYS A 26 0.36 2.00 -6.66
CA CYS A 26 0.75 3.26 -7.30
C CYS A 26 0.29 3.29 -8.75
N GLU A 27 0.43 2.19 -9.46
CA GLU A 27 -0.04 2.09 -10.84
C GLU A 27 -1.56 2.21 -10.92
N GLU A 28 -2.27 1.50 -10.04
CA GLU A 28 -3.72 1.57 -10.02
C GLU A 28 -4.23 2.99 -9.78
N ARG A 29 -3.58 3.70 -8.89
CA ARG A 29 -3.97 5.06 -8.52
C ARG A 29 -3.35 6.10 -9.42
N ARG A 30 -2.52 5.67 -10.36
CA ARG A 30 -1.82 6.54 -11.32
C ARG A 30 -1.01 7.62 -10.61
N LEU A 31 -0.33 7.24 -9.55
CA LEU A 31 0.52 8.17 -8.82
C LEU A 31 1.84 8.35 -9.54
N ALA A 32 2.17 9.60 -9.85
CA ALA A 32 3.44 9.94 -10.48
C ALA A 32 4.55 9.98 -9.42
N LYS A 33 5.79 9.92 -9.88
CA LYS A 33 6.93 9.99 -8.96
C LYS A 33 6.96 11.30 -8.16
N LYS A 34 6.42 12.37 -8.74
CA LYS A 34 6.36 13.67 -8.09
C LYS A 34 5.28 13.76 -7.02
N ASP A 35 4.36 12.81 -6.98
CA ASP A 35 3.29 12.79 -6.00
C ASP A 35 3.77 12.17 -4.69
N LYS A 36 4.81 12.75 -4.10
CA LYS A 36 5.50 12.18 -2.95
C LYS A 36 4.61 12.01 -1.73
N ASP A 37 3.80 13.01 -1.44
CA ASP A 37 2.93 12.95 -0.26
C ASP A 37 1.92 11.81 -0.37
N GLN A 38 1.31 11.67 -1.54
CA GLN A 38 0.35 10.60 -1.76
C GLN A 38 1.02 9.23 -1.73
N ARG A 39 2.22 9.13 -2.27
CA ARG A 39 2.97 7.89 -2.24
C ARG A 39 3.35 7.51 -0.81
N GLU A 40 3.71 8.47 0.02
CA GLU A 40 3.99 8.22 1.42
C GLU A 40 2.75 7.77 2.18
N TYR A 41 1.62 8.38 1.91
CA TYR A 41 0.34 7.95 2.47
C TYR A 41 0.05 6.50 2.12
N LEU A 42 0.23 6.16 0.85
CA LEU A 42 -0.02 4.81 0.39
C LEU A 42 0.91 3.81 1.09
N ALA A 43 2.19 4.16 1.21
CA ALA A 43 3.14 3.30 1.89
C ALA A 43 2.71 3.07 3.34
N ALA A 44 2.28 4.12 4.03
CA ALA A 44 1.80 4.01 5.39
C ALA A 44 0.59 3.09 5.48
N GLU A 45 -0.34 3.19 4.54
CA GLU A 45 -1.50 2.31 4.50
C GLU A 45 -1.10 0.85 4.30
N VAL A 46 -0.16 0.62 3.40
CA VAL A 46 0.33 -0.74 3.14
C VAL A 46 0.90 -1.35 4.43
N PHE A 47 1.77 -0.61 5.10
CA PHE A 47 2.36 -1.10 6.34
C PHE A 47 1.31 -1.26 7.44
N GLN A 48 0.35 -0.36 7.51
CA GLN A 48 -0.71 -0.44 8.51
C GLN A 48 -1.52 -1.73 8.36
N VAL A 49 -1.92 -2.04 7.14
CA VAL A 49 -2.70 -3.25 6.87
C VAL A 49 -1.87 -4.49 7.13
N PHE A 50 -0.59 -4.45 6.79
CA PHE A 50 0.32 -5.55 7.07
C PHE A 50 0.45 -5.77 8.59
N ASP A 51 0.64 -4.71 9.36
CA ASP A 51 0.78 -4.79 10.80
C ASP A 51 -0.51 -5.26 11.48
N ASP A 52 -1.66 -5.00 10.86
CA ASP A 52 -2.95 -5.46 11.35
C ASP A 52 -3.15 -6.96 11.16
N GLY A 53 -2.21 -7.64 10.52
CA GLY A 53 -2.27 -9.08 10.37
C GLY A 53 -2.45 -9.57 8.96
N THR A 54 -2.61 -8.69 7.99
CA THR A 54 -2.76 -9.06 6.59
C THR A 54 -1.39 -9.19 5.95
N THR A 55 -0.86 -10.40 5.95
CA THR A 55 0.51 -10.64 5.50
C THR A 55 0.60 -11.25 4.10
N ASP A 56 -0.54 -11.44 3.43
CA ASP A 56 -0.58 -12.01 2.10
C ASP A 56 -0.69 -10.93 1.05
N GLU A 57 0.09 -11.08 -0.02
CA GLU A 57 0.14 -10.08 -1.10
C GLU A 57 -1.24 -9.84 -1.73
N ALA A 58 -1.95 -10.90 -2.07
CA ALA A 58 -3.26 -10.79 -2.69
C ALA A 58 -4.27 -10.12 -1.75
N ASP A 59 -4.21 -10.46 -0.48
CA ASP A 59 -5.12 -9.87 0.51
C ASP A 59 -4.84 -8.39 0.72
N LEU A 60 -3.56 -8.02 0.74
CA LEU A 60 -3.18 -6.62 0.85
C LEU A 60 -3.75 -5.81 -0.31
N LEU A 61 -3.56 -6.31 -1.52
CA LEU A 61 -4.06 -5.63 -2.71
C LEU A 61 -5.58 -5.50 -2.66
N ARG A 62 -6.25 -6.58 -2.30
CA ARG A 62 -7.71 -6.59 -2.23
C ARG A 62 -8.24 -5.61 -1.18
N LYS A 63 -7.66 -5.61 -0.01
CA LYS A 63 -8.12 -4.75 1.07
C LYS A 63 -7.92 -3.27 0.76
N LEU A 64 -6.78 -2.95 0.20
CA LEU A 64 -6.48 -1.56 -0.12
C LEU A 64 -7.33 -1.06 -1.28
N SER A 65 -7.60 -1.90 -2.25
CA SER A 65 -8.51 -1.55 -3.33
C SER A 65 -9.94 -1.37 -2.83
N LYS A 66 -10.38 -2.24 -1.93
CA LYS A 66 -11.72 -2.15 -1.35
C LYS A 66 -11.91 -0.88 -0.54
N ARG A 67 -10.90 -0.49 0.22
CA ARG A 67 -11.00 0.75 1.02
C ARG A 67 -11.30 1.94 0.13
N ARG A 68 -10.63 2.00 -1.01
CA ARG A 68 -10.84 3.07 -1.96
C ARG A 68 -12.27 3.07 -2.47
N ARG A 69 -12.80 1.90 -2.81
CA ARG A 69 -14.18 1.77 -3.29
C ARG A 69 -15.17 2.14 -2.20
N ALA A 70 -14.94 1.69 -0.99
CA ALA A 70 -15.81 2.00 0.13
C ALA A 70 -15.90 3.49 0.37
N SER A 71 -14.79 4.19 0.26
CA SER A 71 -14.78 5.64 0.40
C SER A 71 -15.64 6.31 -0.64
N LEU A 72 -15.56 5.86 -1.89
CA LEU A 72 -16.38 6.40 -2.96
C LEU A 72 -17.86 6.15 -2.71
N LYS A 73 -18.20 4.96 -2.27
CA LYS A 73 -19.60 4.64 -1.99
C LYS A 73 -20.18 5.54 -0.93
N ARG A 74 -19.43 5.81 0.12
CA ARG A 74 -19.92 6.64 1.19
C ARG A 74 -20.22 8.07 0.76
N ARG A 75 -19.56 8.52 -0.28
CA ARG A 75 -19.80 9.86 -0.79
C ARG A 75 -21.18 10.04 -1.39
N PHE A 76 -21.78 8.97 -1.83
CA PHE A 76 -23.08 9.03 -2.46
C PHE A 76 -24.23 8.84 -1.46
N LEU A 77 -23.90 8.55 -0.24
CA LEU A 77 -24.90 8.41 0.80
C LEU A 77 -25.07 9.71 1.56
#